data_262b4dc46beff3e99679c49df9bc1ae4
#
_entry.id   262b4dc46beff3e99679c49df9bc1ae4
#
_cell.length_a   1.000
_cell.length_b   1.000
_cell.length_c   1.000
_cell.angle_alpha   90.00
_cell.angle_beta   90.00
_cell.angle_gamma   90.00
#
_symmetry.space_group_name_H-M   'P 1'
#
loop_
_entity.id
_entity.type
_entity.pdbx_description
1 polymer ?
#
loop_
_entity_poly.entity_id
_entity_poly.type
_entity_poly.pdbx_seq_one_letter_code
_entity_poly.pdbx_strand_id
1 'polypeptide(L)'
;NRKYPIAVLMDACVNYALRKKGDSVTFEYTLMKGVNDQPEHARGLVKLLREFDRRVQMKDAAKVNLIPFNPFPGTRFQRPEDAAIRTFQKLLNEAGMIAPVRRTRGDDIDAACGQLKGQVADRTRRPEEFRRGLEQERLDGHAA
;
A
#
# COMPACT_ATOMS: atom_id res chain seq x y z
N ASN A 1 14.72 1.12 3.70
CA ASN A 1 14.52 -0.18 3.07
C ASN A 1 15.76 -0.54 2.24
N ARG A 2 16.55 -1.55 2.69
CA ARG A 2 17.78 -1.95 1.99
C ARG A 2 17.50 -2.62 0.64
N LYS A 3 16.35 -3.31 0.52
CA LYS A 3 15.99 -4.05 -0.71
C LYS A 3 15.52 -3.12 -1.83
N TYR A 4 14.77 -2.08 -1.47
CA TYR A 4 14.24 -1.10 -2.43
C TYR A 4 14.46 0.31 -1.87
N PRO A 5 15.61 0.94 -2.15
CA PRO A 5 15.87 2.33 -1.78
C PRO A 5 14.85 3.27 -2.41
N ILE A 6 14.48 4.34 -1.71
CA ILE A 6 13.48 5.32 -2.21
C ILE A 6 13.94 5.92 -3.55
N ALA A 7 15.22 6.18 -3.72
CA ALA A 7 15.74 6.71 -4.99
C ALA A 7 15.43 5.79 -6.18
N VAL A 8 15.66 4.49 -6.03
CA VAL A 8 15.37 3.49 -7.08
C VAL A 8 13.88 3.41 -7.38
N LEU A 9 13.03 3.48 -6.35
CA LEU A 9 11.58 3.52 -6.52
C LEU A 9 11.16 4.79 -7.28
N MET A 10 11.69 5.95 -6.91
CA MET A 10 11.37 7.22 -7.59
C MET A 10 11.81 7.21 -9.05
N ASP A 11 12.97 6.65 -9.36
CA ASP A 11 13.45 6.50 -10.75
C ASP A 11 12.50 5.61 -11.57
N ALA A 12 12.05 4.50 -10.99
CA ALA A 12 11.07 3.62 -11.64
C ALA A 12 9.73 4.33 -11.89
N CYS A 13 9.24 5.10 -10.91
CA CYS A 13 8.00 5.88 -11.03
C CYS A 13 8.12 6.98 -12.11
N VAL A 14 9.26 7.69 -12.17
CA VAL A 14 9.52 8.69 -13.21
C VAL A 14 9.54 8.03 -14.59
N ASN A 15 10.26 6.92 -14.76
CA ASN A 15 10.31 6.21 -16.03
C ASN A 15 8.92 5.71 -16.46
N TYR A 16 8.10 5.26 -15.53
CA TYR A 16 6.71 4.87 -15.81
C TYR A 16 5.89 6.07 -16.30
N ALA A 17 5.89 7.18 -15.56
CA ALA A 17 5.12 8.37 -15.88
C ALA A 17 5.51 8.98 -17.25
N LEU A 18 6.81 9.00 -17.58
CA LEU A 18 7.31 9.47 -18.87
C LEU A 18 6.84 8.60 -20.06
N ARG A 19 6.71 7.28 -19.84
CA ARG A 19 6.20 6.35 -20.88
C ARG A 19 4.69 6.47 -21.06
N LYS A 20 3.97 6.74 -19.98
CA LYS A 20 2.51 6.88 -19.93
C LYS A 20 2.14 8.37 -19.91
N LYS A 21 2.38 9.05 -21.02
CA LYS A 21 2.16 10.51 -21.17
C LYS A 21 0.80 10.93 -20.59
N GLY A 22 0.81 11.79 -19.57
CA GLY A 22 -0.38 12.35 -18.92
C GLY A 22 -0.90 11.55 -17.70
N ASP A 23 -0.32 10.41 -17.37
CA ASP A 23 -0.72 9.65 -16.18
C ASP A 23 -0.06 10.22 -14.92
N SER A 24 -0.85 10.34 -13.85
CA SER A 24 -0.34 10.67 -12.51
C SER A 24 0.03 9.39 -11.75
N VAL A 25 1.00 9.51 -10.83
CA VAL A 25 1.37 8.45 -9.92
C VAL A 25 0.84 8.79 -8.53
N THR A 26 0.08 7.87 -7.93
CA THR A 26 -0.39 8.02 -6.55
C THR A 26 0.57 7.31 -5.61
N PHE A 27 1.14 8.08 -4.68
CA PHE A 27 2.00 7.59 -3.61
C PHE A 27 1.17 7.35 -2.35
N GLU A 28 1.18 6.14 -1.85
CA GLU A 28 0.55 5.83 -0.57
C GLU A 28 1.60 5.97 0.54
N TYR A 29 1.35 6.87 1.50
CA TYR A 29 2.24 7.13 2.61
C TYR A 29 1.63 6.64 3.92
N THR A 30 2.19 5.56 4.46
CA THR A 30 1.75 5.01 5.74
C THR A 30 2.36 5.80 6.89
N LEU A 31 1.51 6.47 7.67
CA LEU A 31 1.90 7.24 8.85
C LEU A 31 2.01 6.33 10.08
N MET A 32 3.18 6.33 10.73
CA MET A 32 3.47 5.53 11.93
C MET A 32 3.97 6.45 13.05
N LYS A 33 3.36 6.33 14.24
CA LYS A 33 3.66 7.17 15.42
C LYS A 33 5.15 7.14 15.77
N GLY A 34 5.75 8.33 15.87
CA GLY A 34 7.16 8.50 16.27
C GLY A 34 8.19 7.96 15.26
N VAL A 35 7.75 7.54 14.07
CA VAL A 35 8.63 7.01 13.02
C VAL A 35 8.73 7.98 11.85
N ASN A 36 7.60 8.38 11.31
CA ASN A 36 7.55 9.19 10.10
C ASN A 36 6.36 10.18 10.07
N ASP A 37 5.81 10.51 11.23
CA ASP A 37 4.63 11.35 11.43
C ASP A 37 4.93 12.79 11.85
N GLN A 38 6.22 13.16 11.91
CA GLN A 38 6.65 14.50 12.35
C GLN A 38 6.61 15.52 11.19
N PRO A 39 6.53 16.84 11.49
CA PRO A 39 6.49 17.91 10.48
C PRO A 39 7.66 17.88 9.48
N GLU A 40 8.86 17.51 9.91
CA GLU A 40 10.02 17.38 9.03
C GLU A 40 9.84 16.27 7.98
N HIS A 41 9.15 15.18 8.34
CA HIS A 41 8.85 14.11 7.39
C HIS A 41 7.83 14.59 6.32
N ALA A 42 6.84 15.41 6.71
CA ALA A 42 5.92 16.03 5.76
C ALA A 42 6.66 16.94 4.76
N ARG A 43 7.58 17.79 5.25
CA ARG A 43 8.40 18.65 4.38
C ARG A 43 9.31 17.84 3.46
N GLY A 44 9.88 16.75 3.97
CA GLY A 44 10.68 15.81 3.18
C GLY A 44 9.85 15.15 2.06
N LEU A 45 8.62 14.74 2.36
CA LEU A 45 7.70 14.19 1.37
C LEU A 45 7.33 15.22 0.31
N VAL A 46 7.00 16.46 0.70
CA VAL A 46 6.75 17.58 -0.25
C VAL A 46 7.92 17.74 -1.22
N LYS A 47 9.15 17.78 -0.69
CA LYS A 47 10.36 17.94 -1.52
C LYS A 47 10.50 16.80 -2.53
N LEU A 48 10.26 15.57 -2.08
CA LEU A 48 10.36 14.37 -2.91
C LEU A 48 9.33 14.38 -4.05
N LEU A 49 8.07 14.73 -3.74
CA LEU A 49 6.99 14.74 -4.73
C LEU A 49 7.14 15.91 -5.74
N ARG A 50 7.60 17.07 -5.30
CA ARG A 50 7.93 18.18 -6.21
C ARG A 50 9.09 17.84 -7.15
N GLU A 51 10.08 17.11 -6.66
CA GLU A 51 11.18 16.63 -7.50
C GLU A 51 10.68 15.62 -8.54
N PHE A 52 9.73 14.75 -8.18
CA PHE A 52 9.07 13.87 -9.13
C PHE A 52 8.36 14.66 -10.23
N ASP A 53 7.50 15.64 -9.88
CA ASP A 53 6.78 16.50 -10.83
C ASP A 53 7.74 17.22 -11.78
N ARG A 54 8.85 17.75 -11.22
CA ARG A 54 9.89 18.41 -12.01
C ARG A 54 10.54 17.45 -13.03
N ARG A 55 10.84 16.23 -12.61
CA ARG A 55 11.49 15.21 -13.47
C ARG A 55 10.58 14.72 -14.59
N VAL A 56 9.29 14.59 -14.33
CA VAL A 56 8.30 14.20 -15.36
C VAL A 56 7.80 15.39 -16.17
N GLN A 57 8.21 16.63 -15.82
CA GLN A 57 7.80 17.87 -16.47
C GLN A 57 6.28 18.07 -16.50
N MET A 58 5.60 17.61 -15.47
CA MET A 58 4.14 17.70 -15.34
C MET A 58 3.76 18.13 -13.94
N LYS A 59 3.00 19.22 -13.83
CA LYS A 59 2.46 19.71 -12.57
C LYS A 59 1.43 18.72 -12.04
N ASP A 60 1.46 18.50 -10.72
CA ASP A 60 0.50 17.63 -10.00
C ASP A 60 0.47 16.17 -10.53
N ALA A 61 1.60 15.71 -11.13
CA ALA A 61 1.78 14.33 -11.54
C ALA A 61 1.88 13.40 -10.33
N ALA A 62 2.48 13.87 -9.24
CA ALA A 62 2.50 13.17 -7.97
C ALA A 62 1.22 13.43 -7.17
N LYS A 63 0.48 12.38 -6.88
CA LYS A 63 -0.64 12.39 -5.92
C LYS A 63 -0.21 11.64 -4.67
N VAL A 64 -0.75 12.00 -3.51
CA VAL A 64 -0.43 11.31 -2.26
C VAL A 64 -1.69 10.96 -1.48
N ASN A 65 -1.76 9.74 -0.97
CA ASN A 65 -2.76 9.30 0.00
C ASN A 65 -2.07 9.03 1.33
N LEU A 66 -2.57 9.62 2.41
CA LEU A 66 -2.10 9.35 3.76
C LEU A 66 -2.87 8.18 4.35
N ILE A 67 -2.16 7.17 4.81
CA ILE A 67 -2.72 5.98 5.42
C ILE A 67 -2.23 5.91 6.87
N PRO A 68 -3.03 6.34 7.87
CA PRO A 68 -2.68 6.11 9.26
C PRO A 68 -2.51 4.61 9.51
N PHE A 69 -1.39 4.24 10.14
CA PHE A 69 -1.09 2.85 10.43
C PHE A 69 -2.19 2.23 11.30
N ASN A 70 -2.66 1.05 10.93
CA ASN A 70 -3.59 0.28 11.74
C ASN A 70 -2.82 -0.82 12.49
N PRO A 71 -2.70 -0.75 13.83
CA PRO A 71 -1.99 -1.74 14.61
C PRO A 71 -2.63 -3.13 14.48
N PHE A 72 -1.80 -4.15 14.51
CA PHE A 72 -2.21 -5.56 14.51
C PHE A 72 -1.43 -6.34 15.56
N PRO A 73 -1.91 -7.50 16.05
CA PRO A 73 -1.21 -8.30 17.04
C PRO A 73 0.24 -8.61 16.64
N GLY A 74 1.18 -8.37 17.56
CA GLY A 74 2.62 -8.61 17.35
C GLY A 74 3.38 -7.47 16.65
N THR A 75 2.72 -6.39 16.21
CA THR A 75 3.43 -5.22 15.71
C THR A 75 3.94 -4.32 16.84
N ARG A 76 5.14 -3.76 16.65
CA ARG A 76 5.68 -2.70 17.53
C ARG A 76 5.27 -1.29 17.13
N PHE A 77 4.68 -1.13 15.95
CA PHE A 77 4.29 0.18 15.43
C PHE A 77 2.90 0.57 15.91
N GLN A 78 2.66 1.87 16.02
CA GLN A 78 1.43 2.45 16.50
C GLN A 78 0.85 3.45 15.51
N ARG A 79 -0.46 3.65 15.57
CA ARG A 79 -1.15 4.71 14.84
C ARG A 79 -0.76 6.07 15.41
N PRO A 80 -0.47 7.08 14.59
CA PRO A 80 -0.29 8.45 15.06
C PRO A 80 -1.55 9.02 15.70
N GLU A 81 -1.37 9.98 16.60
CA GLU A 81 -2.45 10.79 17.12
C GLU A 81 -3.15 11.57 16.00
N ASP A 82 -4.45 11.76 16.09
CA ASP A 82 -5.20 12.49 15.06
C ASP A 82 -4.72 13.92 14.86
N ALA A 83 -4.18 14.56 15.90
CA ALA A 83 -3.56 15.88 15.81
C ALA A 83 -2.31 15.86 14.92
N ALA A 84 -1.46 14.84 15.04
CA ALA A 84 -0.28 14.66 14.21
C ALA A 84 -0.66 14.41 12.74
N ILE A 85 -1.68 13.56 12.50
CA ILE A 85 -2.20 13.29 11.16
C ILE A 85 -2.72 14.57 10.51
N ARG A 86 -3.52 15.38 11.25
CA ARG A 86 -4.03 16.67 10.75
C ARG A 86 -2.90 17.66 10.46
N THR A 87 -1.90 17.75 11.32
CA THR A 87 -0.74 18.62 11.11
C THR A 87 0.04 18.20 9.87
N PHE A 88 0.27 16.91 9.71
CA PHE A 88 0.95 16.36 8.53
C PHE A 88 0.19 16.67 7.23
N GLN A 89 -1.12 16.42 7.22
CA GLN A 89 -1.99 16.71 6.09
C GLN A 89 -2.01 18.23 5.77
N LYS A 90 -2.10 19.08 6.80
CA LYS A 90 -2.09 20.54 6.64
C LYS A 90 -0.82 21.00 5.93
N LEU A 91 0.36 20.53 6.34
CA LEU A 91 1.63 20.87 5.71
C LEU A 91 1.71 20.48 4.23
N LEU A 92 1.15 19.34 3.86
CA LEU A 92 1.06 18.93 2.46
C LEU A 92 0.11 19.83 1.67
N ASN A 93 -1.07 20.12 2.21
CA ASN A 93 -2.07 20.98 1.57
C ASN A 93 -1.55 22.43 1.41
N GLU A 94 -0.86 22.99 2.41
CA GLU A 94 -0.20 24.29 2.32
C GLU A 94 0.89 24.34 1.25
N ALA A 95 1.50 23.21 0.97
CA ALA A 95 2.44 23.07 -0.14
C ALA A 95 1.74 22.86 -1.52
N GLY A 96 0.41 22.93 -1.58
CA GLY A 96 -0.39 22.75 -2.78
C GLY A 96 -0.64 21.28 -3.17
N MET A 97 -0.34 20.33 -2.28
CA MET A 97 -0.55 18.91 -2.52
C MET A 97 -1.84 18.45 -1.86
N ILE A 98 -2.81 17.99 -2.61
CA ILE A 98 -4.04 17.39 -2.05
C ILE A 98 -3.67 16.02 -1.49
N ALA A 99 -3.76 15.90 -0.15
CA ALA A 99 -3.39 14.70 0.60
C ALA A 99 -4.59 14.14 1.37
N PRO A 100 -5.48 13.37 0.75
CA PRO A 100 -6.57 12.72 1.45
C PRO A 100 -6.02 11.73 2.49
N VAL A 101 -6.69 11.69 3.64
CA VAL A 101 -6.43 10.70 4.69
C VAL A 101 -7.41 9.56 4.52
N ARG A 102 -6.89 8.35 4.31
CA ARG A 102 -7.72 7.15 4.23
C ARG A 102 -8.29 6.84 5.62
N ARG A 103 -9.61 6.88 5.74
CA ARG A 103 -10.31 6.41 6.93
C ARG A 103 -10.46 4.90 6.81
N THR A 104 -9.95 4.16 7.79
CA THR A 104 -10.28 2.75 7.96
C THR A 104 -11.76 2.69 8.30
N ARG A 105 -12.58 2.07 7.46
CA ARG A 105 -13.97 1.76 7.80
C ARG A 105 -13.93 0.55 8.72
N GLY A 106 -14.32 0.72 9.96
CA GLY A 106 -14.53 -0.33 10.95
C GLY A 106 -13.37 -0.50 11.92
N ASP A 107 -13.58 -0.08 13.15
CA ASP A 107 -12.77 -0.46 14.32
C ASP A 107 -12.92 -1.97 14.64
N ASP A 108 -13.72 -2.71 13.87
CA ASP A 108 -14.15 -4.09 14.15
C ASP A 108 -13.68 -5.13 13.12
N ILE A 109 -12.84 -4.77 12.17
CA ILE A 109 -12.35 -5.78 11.22
C ILE A 109 -10.83 -5.87 11.33
N ASP A 110 -10.34 -6.99 11.82
CA ASP A 110 -8.95 -7.49 11.75
C ASP A 110 -8.44 -7.63 10.30
N ALA A 111 -8.77 -6.66 9.47
CA ALA A 111 -8.45 -6.62 8.05
C ALA A 111 -7.26 -5.70 7.78
N ALA A 112 -6.10 -5.98 8.38
CA ALA A 112 -4.86 -5.58 7.77
C ALA A 112 -4.62 -6.49 6.56
N CYS A 113 -4.48 -5.91 5.36
CA CYS A 113 -4.09 -6.62 4.14
C CYS A 113 -2.73 -7.33 4.33
N GLY A 114 -2.69 -8.42 4.98
CA GLY A 114 -1.52 -9.21 5.39
C GLY A 114 -1.85 -10.25 6.43
N GLN A 115 -2.93 -10.06 7.21
CA GLN A 115 -3.37 -11.03 8.21
C GLN A 115 -4.21 -12.18 7.63
N LEU A 116 -4.74 -12.03 6.42
CA LEU A 116 -5.44 -13.11 5.73
C LEU A 116 -4.55 -14.33 5.39
N LYS A 117 -3.23 -14.22 5.55
CA LYS A 117 -2.32 -15.35 5.28
C LYS A 117 -2.34 -16.45 6.35
N GLY A 118 -2.90 -16.17 7.54
CA GLY A 118 -2.96 -17.14 8.64
C GLY A 118 -4.32 -17.80 8.84
N GLN A 119 -5.40 -17.28 8.25
CA GLN A 119 -6.77 -17.81 8.44
C GLN A 119 -7.43 -18.28 7.14
N VAL A 120 -6.77 -18.14 6.02
CA VAL A 120 -7.23 -18.84 4.81
C VAL A 120 -6.81 -20.28 4.98
N ALA A 121 -7.71 -21.10 5.53
CA ALA A 121 -7.68 -22.54 5.29
C ALA A 121 -7.51 -22.70 3.78
N ASP A 122 -6.44 -23.41 3.41
CA ASP A 122 -6.02 -23.63 2.04
C ASP A 122 -7.22 -24.09 1.17
N ARG A 123 -7.91 -23.15 0.53
CA ARG A 123 -9.03 -23.40 -0.38
C ARG A 123 -8.56 -24.10 -1.66
N THR A 124 -7.25 -24.29 -1.80
CA THR A 124 -6.67 -25.05 -2.92
C THR A 124 -6.57 -26.54 -2.61
N ARG A 125 -6.82 -26.98 -1.37
CA ARG A 125 -7.09 -28.41 -1.09
C ARG A 125 -8.45 -28.75 -1.69
N ARG A 126 -8.42 -29.27 -2.91
CA ARG A 126 -9.58 -29.96 -3.46
C ARG A 126 -10.05 -31.01 -2.44
N PRO A 127 -11.35 -31.05 -2.10
CA PRO A 127 -11.86 -32.07 -1.19
C PRO A 127 -11.38 -33.46 -1.63
N GLU A 128 -10.99 -34.29 -0.67
CA GLU A 128 -10.52 -35.68 -0.97
C GLU A 128 -11.53 -36.46 -1.78
N GLU A 129 -12.82 -36.15 -1.69
CA GLU A 129 -13.90 -36.68 -2.52
C GLU A 129 -13.70 -36.44 -4.02
N PHE A 130 -13.13 -35.31 -4.42
CA PHE A 130 -12.84 -35.02 -5.83
C PHE A 130 -11.65 -35.82 -6.35
N ARG A 131 -10.70 -36.20 -5.49
CA ARG A 131 -9.59 -37.12 -5.85
C ARG A 131 -10.08 -38.55 -6.04
N ARG A 132 -10.97 -39.01 -5.16
CA ARG A 132 -11.57 -40.36 -5.29
C ARG A 132 -12.40 -40.50 -6.55
N GLY A 133 -13.14 -39.46 -6.96
CA GLY A 133 -13.91 -39.47 -8.21
C GLY A 133 -13.03 -39.66 -9.45
N LEU A 134 -11.89 -38.97 -9.52
CA LEU A 134 -10.97 -39.08 -10.65
C LEU A 134 -10.19 -40.41 -10.68
N GLU A 135 -9.94 -41.04 -9.52
CA GLU A 135 -9.34 -42.37 -9.46
C GLU A 135 -10.33 -43.46 -9.88
N GLN A 136 -11.61 -43.32 -9.52
CA GLN A 136 -12.66 -44.25 -9.95
C GLN A 136 -12.88 -44.21 -11.46
N GLU A 137 -12.97 -43.01 -12.06
CA GLU A 137 -13.09 -42.87 -13.53
C GLU A 137 -11.89 -43.42 -14.30
N ARG A 138 -10.69 -43.41 -13.72
CA ARG A 138 -9.48 -43.99 -14.31
C ARG A 138 -9.50 -45.52 -14.27
N LEU A 139 -10.10 -46.10 -13.24
CA LEU A 139 -10.21 -47.56 -13.10
C LEU A 139 -11.32 -48.13 -13.98
N ASP A 140 -12.43 -47.39 -14.11
CA ASP A 140 -13.56 -47.81 -14.93
C ASP A 140 -13.33 -47.60 -16.45
N GLY A 141 -12.42 -46.72 -16.84
CA GLY A 141 -12.06 -46.40 -18.22
C GLY A 141 -11.04 -47.36 -18.86
N HIS A 142 -10.54 -48.39 -18.14
CA HIS A 142 -9.59 -49.37 -18.64
C HIS A 142 -10.18 -50.77 -18.77
N ALA A 143 -11.49 -50.89 -18.65
CA ALA A 143 -12.23 -52.18 -18.78
C ALA A 143 -13.19 -52.16 -19.99
N ALA A 144 -12.68 -51.71 -21.15
CA ALA A 144 -13.38 -51.83 -22.41
C ALA A 144 -12.39 -52.07 -23.56
#